data_680c7967894e2592e270e90b484dbc89
#
_entry.id   680c7967894e2592e270e90b484dbc89
#
_cell.length_a   1.000
_cell.length_b   1.000
_cell.length_c   1.000
_cell.angle_alpha   90.00
_cell.angle_beta   90.00
_cell.angle_gamma   90.00
#
_symmetry.space_group_name_H-M   'P 1'
#
loop_
_entity.id
_entity.type
_entity.pdbx_description
1 polymer ?
#
loop_
_entity_poly.entity_id
_entity_poly.type
_entity_poly.pdbx_seq_one_letter_code
_entity_poly.pdbx_strand_id
1 'polypeptide(L)'
;MNNETHIQEIQQKESIKVLQECIDLQLKKAQDYNNPNSRIQQAMYYPRGISTILDIVWAKVLRMYSVVEAMEHDPDYKQNFESLEDSAKDLINYSSFIVSYCRGEMDGQDAKRDLFNKEVKDEP
;
A
#
# COMPACT_ATOMS: atom_id res chain seq x y z
N MET A 1 -30.63 3.11 20.68
CA MET A 1 -29.81 2.88 19.48
C MET A 1 -28.98 1.64 19.70
N ASN A 2 -29.08 0.67 18.82
CA ASN A 2 -28.31 -0.55 18.96
C ASN A 2 -26.88 -0.39 18.39
N ASN A 3 -26.03 -1.38 18.64
CA ASN A 3 -24.64 -1.35 18.20
C ASN A 3 -24.51 -1.34 16.67
N GLU A 4 -25.44 -1.97 15.95
CA GLU A 4 -25.43 -2.02 14.49
C GLU A 4 -25.56 -0.64 13.88
N THR A 5 -26.49 0.19 14.38
CA THR A 5 -26.68 1.55 13.88
C THR A 5 -25.42 2.39 14.10
N HIS A 6 -24.82 2.26 15.29
CA HIS A 6 -23.59 2.98 15.61
C HIS A 6 -22.43 2.55 14.70
N ILE A 7 -22.27 1.26 14.46
CA ILE A 7 -21.24 0.74 13.53
C ILE A 7 -21.47 1.27 12.12
N GLN A 8 -22.73 1.31 11.65
CA GLN A 8 -23.05 1.84 10.32
C GLN A 8 -22.67 3.32 10.20
N GLU A 9 -22.89 4.11 11.25
CA GLU A 9 -22.50 5.51 11.26
C GLU A 9 -20.99 5.67 11.16
N ILE A 10 -20.22 4.85 11.87
CA ILE A 10 -18.77 4.85 11.83
C ILE A 10 -18.26 4.47 10.42
N GLN A 11 -18.89 3.47 9.80
CA GLN A 11 -18.51 3.02 8.46
C GLN A 11 -18.70 4.10 7.39
N GLN A 12 -19.48 5.14 7.67
CA GLN A 12 -19.69 6.26 6.75
C GLN A 12 -18.72 7.42 6.96
N LYS A 13 -17.81 7.33 7.92
CA LYS A 13 -16.77 8.33 8.09
C LYS A 13 -15.88 8.37 6.84
N GLU A 14 -15.44 9.58 6.46
CA GLU A 14 -14.62 9.75 5.26
C GLU A 14 -13.36 8.89 5.25
N SER A 15 -12.67 8.80 6.38
CA SER A 15 -11.45 7.99 6.45
C SER A 15 -11.71 6.51 6.20
N ILE A 16 -12.86 5.99 6.64
CA ILE A 16 -13.24 4.60 6.37
C ILE A 16 -13.56 4.42 4.89
N LYS A 17 -14.27 5.38 4.29
CA LYS A 17 -14.54 5.36 2.85
C LYS A 17 -13.25 5.37 2.04
N VAL A 18 -12.26 6.15 2.47
CA VAL A 18 -10.94 6.19 1.82
C VAL A 18 -10.27 4.82 1.87
N LEU A 19 -10.35 4.12 2.99
CA LEU A 19 -9.79 2.76 3.09
C LEU A 19 -10.49 1.81 2.12
N GLN A 20 -11.82 1.94 1.94
CA GLN A 20 -12.56 1.16 0.94
C GLN A 20 -12.08 1.49 -0.48
N GLU A 21 -11.87 2.76 -0.76
CA GLU A 21 -11.32 3.18 -2.06
C GLU A 21 -9.93 2.58 -2.30
N CYS A 22 -9.11 2.48 -1.26
CA CYS A 22 -7.79 1.85 -1.37
C CYS A 22 -7.91 0.35 -1.65
N ILE A 23 -8.88 -0.33 -1.04
CA ILE A 23 -9.15 -1.75 -1.32
C ILE A 23 -9.55 -1.91 -2.79
N ASP A 24 -10.47 -1.08 -3.28
CA ASP A 24 -10.94 -1.14 -4.66
C ASP A 24 -9.80 -0.90 -5.65
N LEU A 25 -8.93 0.05 -5.35
CA LEU A 25 -7.75 0.34 -6.16
C LEU A 25 -6.78 -0.85 -6.17
N GLN A 26 -6.56 -1.46 -5.03
CA GLN A 26 -5.70 -2.63 -4.91
C GLN A 26 -6.26 -3.81 -5.69
N LEU A 27 -7.57 -4.05 -5.61
CA LEU A 27 -8.24 -5.12 -6.37
C LEU A 27 -8.10 -4.90 -7.88
N LYS A 28 -8.26 -3.66 -8.33
CA LYS A 28 -8.10 -3.31 -9.74
C LYS A 28 -6.68 -3.57 -10.22
N LYS A 29 -5.68 -3.15 -9.46
CA LYS A 29 -4.27 -3.37 -9.81
C LYS A 29 -3.86 -4.84 -9.68
N ALA A 30 -4.47 -5.59 -8.77
CA ALA A 30 -4.19 -7.00 -8.58
C ALA A 30 -4.49 -7.84 -9.82
N GLN A 31 -5.41 -7.40 -10.67
CA GLN A 31 -5.67 -8.07 -11.94
C GLN A 31 -4.44 -8.08 -12.84
N ASP A 32 -3.62 -7.04 -12.78
CA ASP A 32 -2.38 -6.95 -13.55
C ASP A 32 -1.28 -7.84 -12.95
N TYR A 33 -1.20 -7.92 -11.61
CA TYR A 33 -0.21 -8.75 -10.92
C TYR A 33 -0.54 -10.24 -10.95
N ASN A 34 -1.82 -10.59 -11.04
CA ASN A 34 -2.28 -11.96 -11.01
C ASN A 34 -2.67 -12.48 -12.39
N ASN A 35 -1.91 -12.08 -13.40
CA ASN A 35 -2.10 -12.57 -14.76
C ASN A 35 -1.78 -14.10 -14.81
N PRO A 36 -2.79 -14.95 -15.11
CA PRO A 36 -2.58 -16.40 -15.10
C PRO A 36 -1.61 -16.87 -16.19
N ASN A 37 -1.34 -16.02 -17.18
CA ASN A 37 -0.40 -16.32 -18.27
C ASN A 37 1.01 -15.82 -17.99
N SER A 38 1.27 -15.27 -16.82
CA SER A 38 2.59 -14.75 -16.44
C SER A 38 3.16 -15.54 -15.28
N ARG A 39 4.47 -15.65 -15.26
CA ARG A 39 5.22 -16.22 -14.14
C ARG A 39 5.62 -15.17 -13.12
N ILE A 40 5.32 -13.91 -13.42
CA ILE A 40 5.68 -12.80 -12.53
C ILE A 40 4.70 -12.75 -11.37
N GLN A 41 5.24 -12.80 -10.17
CA GLN A 41 4.48 -12.72 -8.93
C GLN A 41 4.84 -11.42 -8.21
N GLN A 42 3.97 -10.96 -7.32
CA GLN A 42 4.10 -9.66 -6.68
C GLN A 42 5.45 -9.45 -6.00
N ALA A 43 5.94 -10.42 -5.24
CA ALA A 43 7.20 -10.29 -4.51
C ALA A 43 8.40 -10.08 -5.43
N MET A 44 8.29 -10.44 -6.70
CA MET A 44 9.38 -10.26 -7.68
C MET A 44 9.62 -8.79 -8.01
N TYR A 45 8.61 -7.93 -7.76
CA TYR A 45 8.78 -6.48 -7.91
C TYR A 45 9.64 -5.88 -6.79
N TYR A 46 9.92 -6.66 -5.74
CA TYR A 46 10.66 -6.20 -4.58
C TYR A 46 11.92 -7.06 -4.40
N PRO A 47 12.94 -6.84 -5.26
CA PRO A 47 14.12 -7.74 -5.29
C PRO A 47 14.92 -7.76 -3.99
N ARG A 48 14.82 -6.71 -3.17
CA ARG A 48 15.44 -6.68 -1.85
C ARG A 48 14.41 -6.78 -0.73
N GLY A 49 13.21 -7.30 -1.06
CA GLY A 49 12.15 -7.51 -0.10
C GLY A 49 11.67 -6.22 0.55
N ILE A 50 11.60 -6.23 1.87
CA ILE A 50 11.09 -5.10 2.65
C ILE A 50 11.86 -3.80 2.36
N SER A 51 13.17 -3.89 2.10
CA SER A 51 13.97 -2.71 1.80
C SER A 51 13.52 -2.02 0.52
N THR A 52 13.18 -2.80 -0.50
CA THR A 52 12.65 -2.23 -1.75
C THR A 52 11.29 -1.56 -1.52
N ILE A 53 10.42 -2.20 -0.75
CA ILE A 53 9.09 -1.63 -0.44
C ILE A 53 9.25 -0.32 0.33
N LEU A 54 10.15 -0.29 1.30
CA LEU A 54 10.42 0.92 2.08
C LEU A 54 11.00 2.05 1.21
N ASP A 55 11.82 1.72 0.23
CA ASP A 55 12.33 2.72 -0.72
C ASP A 55 11.19 3.34 -1.53
N ILE A 56 10.21 2.54 -1.93
CA ILE A 56 9.02 3.03 -2.64
C ILE A 56 8.19 3.94 -1.72
N VAL A 57 7.96 3.49 -0.49
CA VAL A 57 7.24 4.28 0.53
C VAL A 57 7.93 5.63 0.75
N TRP A 58 9.25 5.61 0.88
CA TRP A 58 10.04 6.83 1.06
C TRP A 58 9.85 7.80 -0.12
N ALA A 59 9.91 7.27 -1.35
CA ALA A 59 9.68 8.08 -2.54
C ALA A 59 8.28 8.72 -2.54
N LYS A 60 7.26 8.00 -2.09
CA LYS A 60 5.90 8.53 -1.97
C LYS A 60 5.81 9.65 -0.93
N VAL A 61 6.49 9.48 0.20
CA VAL A 61 6.55 10.51 1.25
C VAL A 61 7.21 11.77 0.71
N LEU A 62 8.34 11.64 0.02
CA LEU A 62 9.02 12.79 -0.59
C LEU A 62 8.15 13.49 -1.61
N ARG A 63 7.41 12.72 -2.42
CA ARG A 63 6.47 13.29 -3.38
C ARG A 63 5.39 14.12 -2.69
N MET A 64 4.86 13.62 -1.57
CA MET A 64 3.85 14.37 -0.80
C MET A 64 4.43 15.68 -0.26
N TYR A 65 5.65 15.67 0.27
CA TYR A 65 6.34 16.89 0.71
C TYR A 65 6.51 17.88 -0.44
N SER A 66 6.95 17.40 -1.59
CA SER A 66 7.13 18.24 -2.77
C SER A 66 5.82 18.89 -3.22
N VAL A 67 4.73 18.13 -3.19
CA VAL A 67 3.40 18.65 -3.54
C VAL A 67 2.95 19.72 -2.54
N VAL A 68 3.16 19.48 -1.24
CA VAL A 68 2.81 20.46 -0.19
C VAL A 68 3.60 21.75 -0.37
N GLU A 69 4.89 21.67 -0.70
CA GLU A 69 5.70 22.85 -0.99
C GLU A 69 5.15 23.62 -2.19
N ALA A 70 4.74 22.91 -3.24
CA ALA A 70 4.13 23.54 -4.41
C ALA A 70 2.81 24.24 -4.04
N MET A 71 2.01 23.64 -3.16
CA MET A 71 0.76 24.21 -2.69
C MET A 71 0.97 25.49 -1.89
N GLU A 72 2.09 25.61 -1.16
CA GLU A 72 2.44 26.81 -0.42
C GLU A 72 2.69 28.00 -1.36
N HIS A 73 3.23 27.73 -2.56
CA HIS A 73 3.48 28.76 -3.56
C HIS A 73 2.28 29.04 -4.46
N ASP A 74 1.41 28.05 -4.63
CA ASP A 74 0.21 28.17 -5.47
C ASP A 74 -0.94 27.42 -4.80
N PRO A 75 -1.59 28.01 -3.78
CA PRO A 75 -2.62 27.35 -2.99
C PRO A 75 -3.90 27.00 -3.77
N ASP A 76 -4.13 27.64 -4.93
CA ASP A 76 -5.32 27.38 -5.74
C ASP A 76 -5.12 26.26 -6.76
N TYR A 77 -3.97 25.61 -6.73
CA TYR A 77 -3.64 24.60 -7.70
C TYR A 77 -4.29 23.24 -7.35
N LYS A 78 -5.45 23.01 -7.93
CA LYS A 78 -6.30 21.85 -7.66
C LYS A 78 -5.59 20.53 -7.94
N GLN A 79 -4.76 20.47 -8.95
CA GLN A 79 -4.01 19.27 -9.34
C GLN A 79 -3.08 18.78 -8.22
N ASN A 80 -2.58 19.69 -7.39
CA ASN A 80 -1.72 19.34 -6.27
C ASN A 80 -2.48 18.55 -5.20
N PHE A 81 -3.75 18.91 -4.95
CA PHE A 81 -4.58 18.16 -4.00
C PHE A 81 -4.84 16.74 -4.51
N GLU A 82 -5.14 16.58 -5.79
CA GLU A 82 -5.36 15.26 -6.39
C GLU A 82 -4.10 14.41 -6.33
N SER A 83 -2.95 15.01 -6.62
CA SER A 83 -1.66 14.32 -6.54
C SER A 83 -1.31 13.90 -5.11
N LEU A 84 -1.62 14.74 -4.13
CA LEU A 84 -1.40 14.43 -2.72
C LEU A 84 -2.28 13.26 -2.27
N GLU A 85 -3.56 13.27 -2.64
CA GLU A 85 -4.49 12.18 -2.33
C GLU A 85 -4.04 10.86 -2.95
N ASP A 86 -3.65 10.88 -4.23
CA ASP A 86 -3.20 9.68 -4.94
C ASP A 86 -1.96 9.09 -4.27
N SER A 87 -1.01 9.93 -3.92
CA SER A 87 0.21 9.47 -3.24
C SER A 87 -0.09 8.89 -1.85
N ALA A 88 -1.01 9.50 -1.12
CA ALA A 88 -1.43 9.01 0.19
C ALA A 88 -2.13 7.66 0.10
N LYS A 89 -3.00 7.47 -0.90
CA LYS A 89 -3.67 6.17 -1.13
C LYS A 89 -2.67 5.09 -1.51
N ASP A 90 -1.70 5.43 -2.36
CA ASP A 90 -0.62 4.50 -2.69
C ASP A 90 0.15 4.09 -1.44
N LEU A 91 0.42 5.06 -0.56
CA LEU A 91 1.13 4.80 0.70
C LEU A 91 0.35 3.81 1.59
N ILE A 92 -0.97 3.97 1.67
CA ILE A 92 -1.83 3.05 2.43
C ILE A 92 -1.68 1.63 1.86
N ASN A 93 -1.76 1.48 0.53
CA ASN A 93 -1.65 0.17 -0.11
C ASN A 93 -0.26 -0.44 0.06
N TYR A 94 0.81 0.34 -0.10
CA TYR A 94 2.17 -0.16 0.12
C TYR A 94 2.40 -0.54 1.59
N SER A 95 1.77 0.16 2.52
CA SER A 95 1.83 -0.21 3.94
C SER A 95 1.18 -1.58 4.18
N SER A 96 0.07 -1.88 3.48
CA SER A 96 -0.55 -3.20 3.56
C SER A 96 0.38 -4.29 2.99
N PHE A 97 1.14 -3.97 1.94
CA PHE A 97 2.12 -4.90 1.37
C PHE A 97 3.27 -5.17 2.35
N ILE A 98 3.70 -4.16 3.09
CA ILE A 98 4.70 -4.33 4.14
C ILE A 98 4.22 -5.35 5.19
N VAL A 99 2.98 -5.21 5.64
CA VAL A 99 2.39 -6.13 6.62
C VAL A 99 2.32 -7.55 6.05
N SER A 100 1.83 -7.69 4.82
CA SER A 100 1.76 -8.98 4.12
C SER A 100 3.14 -9.63 4.03
N TYR A 101 4.14 -8.86 3.64
CA TYR A 101 5.51 -9.34 3.53
C TYR A 101 6.07 -9.77 4.89
N CYS A 102 5.82 -8.99 5.94
CA CYS A 102 6.25 -9.35 7.31
C CYS A 102 5.63 -10.67 7.78
N ARG A 103 4.45 -11.00 7.29
CA ARG A 103 3.76 -12.24 7.62
C ARG A 103 4.23 -13.43 6.77
N GLY A 104 5.07 -13.17 5.77
CA GLY A 104 5.52 -14.22 4.84
C GLY A 104 4.44 -14.68 3.87
N GLU A 105 3.39 -13.86 3.65
CA GLU A 105 2.20 -14.25 2.89
C GLU A 105 2.08 -13.55 1.54
N MET A 106 3.07 -12.78 1.14
CA MET A 106 3.03 -12.14 -0.18
C MET A 106 3.28 -13.17 -1.27
N ASP A 107 2.47 -13.12 -2.34
CA ASP A 107 2.61 -14.02 -3.48
C ASP A 107 4.01 -13.95 -4.07
N GLY A 108 4.65 -15.11 -4.19
CA GLY A 108 5.99 -15.23 -4.76
C GLY A 108 7.12 -14.91 -3.78
N GLN A 109 6.80 -14.72 -2.52
CA GLN A 109 7.80 -14.41 -1.50
C GLN A 109 8.76 -15.58 -1.34
N ASP A 110 10.07 -15.28 -1.47
CA ASP A 110 11.13 -16.28 -1.33
C ASP A 110 11.57 -16.34 0.13
N ALA A 111 11.32 -17.48 0.74
CA ALA A 111 11.67 -17.74 2.13
C ALA A 111 13.16 -17.53 2.43
N LYS A 112 14.03 -17.79 1.45
CA LYS A 112 15.47 -17.62 1.63
C LYS A 112 15.90 -16.17 1.66
N ARG A 113 15.08 -15.29 1.10
CA ARG A 113 15.35 -13.84 1.05
C ARG A 113 14.52 -13.06 2.06
N ASP A 114 13.67 -13.76 2.80
CA ASP A 114 12.76 -13.14 3.76
C ASP A 114 13.45 -13.02 5.12
N LEU A 115 13.89 -11.82 5.45
CA LEU A 115 14.60 -11.55 6.69
C LEU A 115 13.75 -11.81 7.93
N PHE A 116 12.42 -11.68 7.81
CA PHE A 116 11.53 -11.80 8.96
C PHE A 116 11.13 -13.24 9.26
N ASN A 117 11.11 -14.10 8.24
CA ASN A 117 10.67 -15.49 8.38
C ASN A 117 11.82 -16.50 8.25
N LYS A 118 13.01 -16.04 8.00
CA LYS A 118 14.16 -16.87 7.71
C LYS A 118 14.46 -17.89 8.82
N GLU A 119 14.44 -17.44 10.06
CA GLU A 119 14.76 -18.28 11.20
C GLU A 119 13.73 -19.40 11.41
N VAL A 120 12.47 -19.08 11.23
CA VAL A 120 11.38 -20.05 11.38
C VAL A 120 11.53 -21.20 10.40
N LYS A 121 12.03 -20.93 9.20
CA LYS A 121 12.16 -21.92 8.12
C LYS A 121 13.46 -22.70 8.16
N ASP A 122 14.45 -22.21 8.88
CA ASP A 122 15.74 -22.86 9.04
C ASP A 122 15.76 -23.81 10.24
N GLU A 123 14.72 -23.83 11.05
CA GLU A 123 14.61 -24.77 12.16
C GLU A 123 14.31 -26.18 11.66
N PRO A 124 15.04 -27.18 12.16
CA PRO A 124 14.81 -28.57 11.81
C PRO A 124 13.49 -29.12 12.31
#